data_6aa8b462d7b9872ed0ddf34657b5dda3
#
_entry.id   6aa8b462d7b9872ed0ddf34657b5dda3
#
_cell.length_a   1.000
_cell.length_b   1.000
_cell.length_c   1.000
_cell.angle_alpha   90.00
_cell.angle_beta   90.00
_cell.angle_gamma   90.00
#
_symmetry.space_group_name_H-M   'P 1'
#
loop_
_entity.id
_entity.type
_entity.pdbx_description
1 polymer ?
#
loop_
_entity_poly.entity_id
_entity_poly.type
_entity_poly.pdbx_seq_one_letter_code
_entity_poly.pdbx_strand_id
1 'polypeptide(L)'
;MTSASQMANGGSGSPLAIELSDINKSFGDVHANRNVSLTVVPGHIHGIIGENGAGKSTLVSILYGFYGADSGTIRINGETTTIRNSADAIGKGIGMVHQHFMLVPNFTVLENVMLGREGSLSVETGARKAREALNKLSQDFGLAVDPDMIVEDLPVGLQQRVEILKALFRGAEILILDEPTGVLTPQETEQLFDILRALRKQGVTILLITHKLKEIMAITDDVSVMRGGEMVAHLQTADTSPAELAELMVGRKVLLEVDHTPARPGAPVLDVQDLCLTDAAGIDQLKQINMTLREGEIVGIAGVSGNGQSELLDVLSGIMAPTGGHFTVGTNQITAERPSDPAELRDFGVAHVPEDRHKCGIVLPFSAAESMILGYSGGDEEDGGWWLSPSKLEESCAGRMREFDIRPPIPKLQSANFSGGNQQKIVLAREISTQPKLLLVGQPTRGVDIGAIEFIHKQLIALRNEGCAILLVSVELDEIMSLSDRILVMNNGQIVGELAREDADERALGLMMAGIGAEEKDAGSAKGAAS
;
A
#
# COMPACT_ATOMS: atom_id res chain seq x y z
N MET A 1 -10.97 8.40 -33.76
CA MET A 1 -12.39 8.17 -34.06
C MET A 1 -12.54 6.82 -34.73
N THR A 2 -12.68 5.77 -33.95
CA THR A 2 -13.12 4.43 -34.43
C THR A 2 -13.73 3.69 -33.25
N SER A 3 -15.01 3.68 -33.30
CA SER A 3 -16.05 2.73 -32.95
C SER A 3 -16.24 2.31 -31.49
N ALA A 4 -17.01 3.14 -30.79
CA ALA A 4 -17.76 2.76 -29.59
C ALA A 4 -19.12 2.11 -29.94
N SER A 5 -19.21 1.28 -31.00
CA SER A 5 -20.50 0.79 -31.47
C SER A 5 -20.53 -0.68 -31.91
N GLN A 6 -19.82 -1.55 -31.20
CA GLN A 6 -19.80 -3.00 -31.52
C GLN A 6 -19.98 -3.95 -30.34
N MET A 7 -20.59 -3.57 -29.23
CA MET A 7 -20.99 -4.54 -28.18
C MET A 7 -22.45 -4.42 -27.79
N ALA A 8 -23.32 -4.32 -28.77
CA ALA A 8 -24.76 -4.47 -28.56
C ALA A 8 -25.31 -5.52 -29.55
N ASN A 9 -24.92 -6.80 -29.35
CA ASN A 9 -25.70 -7.96 -29.84
C ASN A 9 -25.06 -9.26 -29.35
N GLY A 10 -25.68 -9.88 -28.34
CA GLY A 10 -25.28 -11.20 -27.85
C GLY A 10 -26.21 -11.70 -26.76
N GLY A 11 -27.35 -12.31 -27.14
CA GLY A 11 -28.07 -13.23 -26.28
C GLY A 11 -29.12 -12.61 -25.35
N SER A 12 -30.28 -13.24 -25.25
CA SER A 12 -31.37 -13.01 -24.28
C SER A 12 -30.80 -12.98 -22.84
N GLY A 13 -30.30 -11.81 -22.42
CA GLY A 13 -29.45 -11.69 -21.26
C GLY A 13 -30.25 -11.39 -20.01
N SER A 14 -29.87 -12.01 -18.92
CA SER A 14 -30.17 -11.57 -17.56
C SER A 14 -29.79 -10.07 -17.43
N PRO A 15 -30.55 -9.28 -16.67
CA PRO A 15 -30.21 -7.87 -16.46
C PRO A 15 -28.80 -7.73 -15.87
N LEU A 16 -28.07 -6.70 -16.24
CA LEU A 16 -26.76 -6.39 -15.67
C LEU A 16 -26.89 -6.12 -14.16
N ALA A 17 -25.90 -6.55 -13.38
CA ALA A 17 -25.90 -6.32 -11.93
C ALA A 17 -25.76 -4.83 -11.61
N ILE A 18 -24.84 -4.14 -12.33
CA ILE A 18 -24.64 -2.70 -12.24
C ILE A 18 -24.56 -2.14 -13.65
N GLU A 19 -25.30 -1.05 -13.91
CA GLU A 19 -25.15 -0.23 -15.11
C GLU A 19 -25.11 1.24 -14.71
N LEU A 20 -23.98 1.87 -14.97
CA LEU A 20 -23.76 3.30 -14.80
C LEU A 20 -23.70 3.95 -16.19
N SER A 21 -24.41 5.03 -16.38
CA SER A 21 -24.42 5.78 -17.64
C SER A 21 -24.16 7.26 -17.35
N ASP A 22 -23.08 7.78 -17.93
CA ASP A 22 -22.69 9.18 -17.90
C ASP A 22 -22.64 9.80 -16.49
N ILE A 23 -22.09 9.06 -15.53
CA ILE A 23 -21.95 9.52 -14.14
C ILE A 23 -20.93 10.66 -14.08
N ASN A 24 -21.36 11.78 -13.52
CA ASN A 24 -20.53 12.94 -13.26
C ASN A 24 -20.52 13.27 -11.77
N LYS A 25 -19.33 13.66 -11.27
CA LYS A 25 -19.14 14.15 -9.90
C LYS A 25 -18.01 15.16 -9.84
N SER A 26 -18.28 16.32 -9.24
CA SER A 26 -17.31 17.38 -9.02
C SER A 26 -17.26 17.78 -7.53
N PHE A 27 -16.08 18.16 -7.07
CA PHE A 27 -15.84 18.77 -5.78
C PHE A 27 -15.12 20.11 -5.99
N GLY A 28 -15.89 21.21 -5.97
CA GLY A 28 -15.39 22.51 -6.40
C GLY A 28 -14.93 22.46 -7.85
N ASP A 29 -13.68 22.83 -8.10
CA ASP A 29 -13.08 22.85 -9.45
C ASP A 29 -12.53 21.47 -9.89
N VAL A 30 -12.57 20.46 -9.02
CA VAL A 30 -12.05 19.12 -9.31
C VAL A 30 -13.17 18.23 -9.84
N HIS A 31 -13.08 17.83 -11.10
CA HIS A 31 -13.97 16.84 -11.72
C HIS A 31 -13.46 15.43 -11.38
N ALA A 32 -14.00 14.83 -10.30
CA ALA A 32 -13.58 13.50 -9.84
C ALA A 32 -14.08 12.36 -10.74
N ASN A 33 -15.30 12.49 -11.30
CA ASN A 33 -15.82 11.59 -12.33
C ASN A 33 -16.41 12.43 -13.47
N ARG A 34 -16.12 12.05 -14.70
CA ARG A 34 -16.53 12.74 -15.92
C ARG A 34 -17.10 11.75 -16.93
N ASN A 35 -18.41 11.78 -17.15
CA ASN A 35 -19.14 10.90 -18.07
C ASN A 35 -18.76 9.42 -17.92
N VAL A 36 -18.63 8.96 -16.66
CA VAL A 36 -18.22 7.58 -16.38
C VAL A 36 -19.38 6.65 -16.66
N SER A 37 -19.15 5.67 -17.55
CA SER A 37 -20.07 4.58 -17.83
C SER A 37 -19.41 3.24 -17.49
N LEU A 38 -20.16 2.33 -16.84
CA LEU A 38 -19.67 1.04 -16.37
C LEU A 38 -20.80 0.01 -16.46
N THR A 39 -20.48 -1.18 -16.93
CA THR A 39 -21.37 -2.34 -16.91
C THR A 39 -20.74 -3.49 -16.19
N VAL A 40 -21.47 -4.13 -15.26
CA VAL A 40 -21.00 -5.28 -14.49
C VAL A 40 -21.97 -6.44 -14.68
N VAL A 41 -21.41 -7.58 -15.09
CA VAL A 41 -22.17 -8.81 -15.34
C VAL A 41 -22.49 -9.51 -14.01
N PRO A 42 -23.73 -10.02 -13.80
CA PRO A 42 -24.06 -10.75 -12.58
C PRO A 42 -23.16 -11.98 -12.36
N GLY A 43 -22.71 -12.19 -11.12
CA GLY A 43 -21.88 -13.33 -10.75
C GLY A 43 -20.45 -13.27 -11.29
N HIS A 44 -19.98 -12.13 -11.82
CA HIS A 44 -18.60 -11.90 -12.20
C HIS A 44 -17.82 -11.19 -11.10
N ILE A 45 -16.50 -11.35 -11.14
CA ILE A 45 -15.56 -10.48 -10.43
C ILE A 45 -15.07 -9.45 -11.42
N HIS A 46 -15.51 -8.21 -11.26
CA HIS A 46 -15.16 -7.09 -12.13
C HIS A 46 -14.14 -6.19 -11.44
N GLY A 47 -12.96 -6.03 -12.05
CA GLY A 47 -11.91 -5.14 -11.57
C GLY A 47 -12.11 -3.70 -12.01
N ILE A 48 -11.91 -2.74 -11.11
CA ILE A 48 -11.73 -1.32 -11.48
C ILE A 48 -10.32 -0.91 -11.08
N ILE A 49 -9.51 -0.57 -12.08
CA ILE A 49 -8.15 -0.11 -11.89
C ILE A 49 -7.94 1.33 -12.35
N GLY A 50 -6.88 1.95 -11.88
CA GLY A 50 -6.50 3.32 -12.24
C GLY A 50 -5.50 3.86 -11.24
N GLU A 51 -4.82 4.95 -11.60
CA GLU A 51 -3.90 5.63 -10.69
C GLU A 51 -4.63 6.24 -9.49
N ASN A 52 -3.88 6.63 -8.46
CA ASN A 52 -4.43 7.38 -7.33
C ASN A 52 -4.99 8.72 -7.83
N GLY A 53 -6.21 9.05 -7.40
CA GLY A 53 -6.92 10.22 -7.91
C GLY A 53 -7.65 10.02 -9.26
N ALA A 54 -7.62 8.81 -9.84
CA ALA A 54 -8.36 8.51 -11.08
C ALA A 54 -9.90 8.53 -10.95
N GLY A 55 -10.44 8.68 -9.73
CA GLY A 55 -11.88 8.76 -9.46
C GLY A 55 -12.53 7.45 -9.01
N LYS A 56 -11.76 6.36 -8.80
CA LYS A 56 -12.27 5.03 -8.41
C LYS A 56 -13.07 5.07 -7.10
N SER A 57 -12.47 5.56 -6.01
CA SER A 57 -13.13 5.62 -4.70
C SER A 57 -14.33 6.57 -4.71
N THR A 58 -14.32 7.62 -5.55
CA THR A 58 -15.49 8.49 -5.75
C THR A 58 -16.63 7.72 -6.43
N LEU A 59 -16.33 6.93 -7.46
CA LEU A 59 -17.32 6.15 -8.18
C LEU A 59 -18.00 5.12 -7.27
N VAL A 60 -17.22 4.37 -6.49
CA VAL A 60 -17.78 3.39 -5.53
C VAL A 60 -18.50 4.05 -4.36
N SER A 61 -18.06 5.23 -3.93
CA SER A 61 -18.76 6.02 -2.92
C SER A 61 -20.14 6.51 -3.42
N ILE A 62 -20.29 6.77 -4.71
CA ILE A 62 -21.59 7.06 -5.33
C ILE A 62 -22.46 5.79 -5.32
N LEU A 63 -21.92 4.64 -5.70
CA LEU A 63 -22.63 3.36 -5.69
C LEU A 63 -23.06 2.94 -4.28
N TYR A 64 -22.27 3.26 -3.28
CA TYR A 64 -22.60 2.93 -1.87
C TYR A 64 -23.39 4.04 -1.16
N GLY A 65 -23.60 5.19 -1.81
CA GLY A 65 -24.43 6.27 -1.29
C GLY A 65 -23.77 7.23 -0.31
N PHE A 66 -22.43 7.31 -0.30
CA PHE A 66 -21.71 8.35 0.46
C PHE A 66 -21.76 9.70 -0.26
N TYR A 67 -21.80 9.69 -1.58
CA TYR A 67 -21.97 10.87 -2.42
C TYR A 67 -23.12 10.66 -3.40
N GLY A 68 -23.90 11.71 -3.66
CA GLY A 68 -24.79 11.72 -4.82
C GLY A 68 -24.02 12.05 -6.09
N ALA A 69 -24.33 11.40 -7.21
CA ALA A 69 -23.88 11.84 -8.52
C ALA A 69 -24.50 13.20 -8.85
N ASP A 70 -23.73 14.07 -9.52
CA ASP A 70 -24.23 15.38 -9.98
C ASP A 70 -25.13 15.21 -11.23
N SER A 71 -24.84 14.20 -12.05
CA SER A 71 -25.67 13.77 -13.19
C SER A 71 -25.35 12.33 -13.58
N GLY A 72 -26.16 11.75 -14.44
CA GLY A 72 -26.06 10.38 -14.92
C GLY A 72 -27.16 9.47 -14.38
N THR A 73 -27.12 8.20 -14.76
CA THR A 73 -28.13 7.20 -14.38
C THR A 73 -27.46 5.98 -13.78
N ILE A 74 -28.05 5.48 -12.68
CA ILE A 74 -27.65 4.24 -12.00
C ILE A 74 -28.78 3.21 -12.18
N ARG A 75 -28.42 2.00 -12.64
CA ARG A 75 -29.34 0.85 -12.63
C ARG A 75 -28.68 -0.29 -11.88
N ILE A 76 -29.46 -0.94 -11.02
CA ILE A 76 -29.08 -2.13 -10.27
C ILE A 76 -30.05 -3.24 -10.63
N ASN A 77 -29.52 -4.40 -11.06
CA ASN A 77 -30.30 -5.53 -11.56
C ASN A 77 -31.35 -5.14 -12.62
N GLY A 78 -30.97 -4.19 -13.50
CA GLY A 78 -31.82 -3.67 -14.58
C GLY A 78 -32.82 -2.57 -14.16
N GLU A 79 -32.98 -2.28 -12.86
CA GLU A 79 -33.89 -1.25 -12.34
C GLU A 79 -33.18 0.09 -12.17
N THR A 80 -33.71 1.15 -12.77
CA THR A 80 -33.22 2.52 -12.52
C THR A 80 -33.46 2.89 -11.07
N THR A 81 -32.40 3.30 -10.37
CA THR A 81 -32.46 3.60 -8.95
C THR A 81 -31.72 4.91 -8.61
N THR A 82 -32.12 5.51 -7.49
CA THR A 82 -31.39 6.64 -6.89
C THR A 82 -30.88 6.20 -5.53
N ILE A 83 -29.57 6.25 -5.35
CA ILE A 83 -28.90 5.92 -4.11
C ILE A 83 -28.56 7.23 -3.42
N ARG A 84 -29.16 7.50 -2.27
CA ARG A 84 -28.99 8.74 -1.50
C ARG A 84 -28.12 8.58 -0.26
N ASN A 85 -28.05 7.35 0.24
CA ASN A 85 -27.30 6.96 1.44
C ASN A 85 -27.01 5.47 1.42
N SER A 86 -26.18 5.01 2.36
CA SER A 86 -25.79 3.59 2.47
C SER A 86 -26.97 2.66 2.76
N ALA A 87 -28.05 3.15 3.41
CA ALA A 87 -29.23 2.33 3.64
C ALA A 87 -29.96 2.00 2.34
N ASP A 88 -30.03 2.96 1.39
CA ASP A 88 -30.58 2.72 0.05
C ASP A 88 -29.74 1.67 -0.71
N ALA A 89 -28.39 1.77 -0.64
CA ALA A 89 -27.47 0.81 -1.26
C ALA A 89 -27.63 -0.60 -0.68
N ILE A 90 -27.64 -0.72 0.65
CA ILE A 90 -27.87 -1.99 1.35
C ILE A 90 -29.25 -2.58 0.99
N GLY A 91 -30.29 -1.73 0.90
CA GLY A 91 -31.63 -2.14 0.49
C GLY A 91 -31.71 -2.66 -0.96
N LYS A 92 -30.72 -2.33 -1.80
CA LYS A 92 -30.56 -2.84 -3.18
C LYS A 92 -29.57 -4.01 -3.27
N GLY A 93 -29.16 -4.58 -2.13
CA GLY A 93 -28.23 -5.70 -2.07
C GLY A 93 -26.77 -5.34 -2.32
N ILE A 94 -26.37 -4.08 -2.15
CA ILE A 94 -24.97 -3.64 -2.29
C ILE A 94 -24.32 -3.63 -0.92
N GLY A 95 -23.25 -4.41 -0.74
CA GLY A 95 -22.35 -4.39 0.42
C GLY A 95 -21.01 -3.78 0.05
N MET A 96 -20.31 -3.17 1.00
CA MET A 96 -18.99 -2.62 0.79
C MET A 96 -18.05 -2.99 1.93
N VAL A 97 -16.85 -3.41 1.58
CA VAL A 97 -15.69 -3.58 2.46
C VAL A 97 -14.73 -2.44 2.13
N HIS A 98 -14.47 -1.61 3.13
CA HIS A 98 -13.64 -0.42 2.99
C HIS A 98 -12.16 -0.74 3.14
N GLN A 99 -11.30 0.12 2.60
CA GLN A 99 -9.85 0.06 2.74
C GLN A 99 -9.41 0.07 4.22
N HIS A 100 -10.10 0.86 5.06
CA HIS A 100 -9.96 0.81 6.52
C HIS A 100 -11.19 0.15 7.11
N PHE A 101 -10.99 -0.90 7.88
CA PHE A 101 -12.10 -1.68 8.44
C PHE A 101 -13.03 -0.81 9.31
N MET A 102 -14.33 -0.92 9.05
CA MET A 102 -15.38 -0.23 9.79
C MET A 102 -15.92 -1.13 10.91
N LEU A 103 -15.00 -1.73 11.70
CA LEU A 103 -15.30 -2.56 12.84
C LEU A 103 -15.12 -1.78 14.14
N VAL A 104 -15.91 -2.11 15.15
CA VAL A 104 -15.78 -1.58 16.50
C VAL A 104 -14.80 -2.48 17.26
N PRO A 105 -13.58 -1.99 17.62
CA PRO A 105 -12.49 -2.84 18.09
C PRO A 105 -12.83 -3.65 19.34
N ASN A 106 -13.48 -3.04 20.33
CA ASN A 106 -13.85 -3.63 21.62
C ASN A 106 -15.15 -4.45 21.60
N PHE A 107 -15.77 -4.67 20.44
CA PHE A 107 -16.93 -5.52 20.25
C PHE A 107 -16.50 -6.91 19.79
N THR A 108 -17.31 -7.91 20.10
CA THR A 108 -17.18 -9.25 19.54
C THR A 108 -17.50 -9.27 18.05
N VAL A 109 -17.08 -10.32 17.35
CA VAL A 109 -17.43 -10.55 15.94
C VAL A 109 -18.96 -10.53 15.76
N LEU A 110 -19.70 -11.22 16.63
CA LEU A 110 -21.16 -11.28 16.58
C LEU A 110 -21.81 -9.90 16.73
N GLU A 111 -21.35 -9.09 17.69
CA GLU A 111 -21.84 -7.74 17.91
C GLU A 111 -21.58 -6.83 16.71
N ASN A 112 -20.37 -6.91 16.12
CA ASN A 112 -20.04 -6.16 14.91
C ASN A 112 -20.93 -6.52 13.71
N VAL A 113 -21.21 -7.80 13.50
CA VAL A 113 -22.07 -8.26 12.40
C VAL A 113 -23.52 -7.83 12.61
N MET A 114 -24.01 -7.86 13.87
CA MET A 114 -25.38 -7.47 14.23
C MET A 114 -25.62 -5.97 14.22
N LEU A 115 -24.58 -5.15 14.35
CA LEU A 115 -24.68 -3.70 14.50
C LEU A 115 -25.56 -3.08 13.40
N GLY A 116 -26.62 -2.38 13.79
CA GLY A 116 -27.60 -1.77 12.87
C GLY A 116 -28.64 -2.73 12.28
N ARG A 117 -28.74 -3.98 12.76
CA ARG A 117 -29.76 -4.97 12.39
C ARG A 117 -30.33 -5.71 13.59
N GLU A 118 -30.50 -5.02 14.71
CA GLU A 118 -31.07 -5.57 15.94
C GLU A 118 -32.60 -5.82 15.80
N GLY A 119 -33.04 -6.46 14.76
CA GLY A 119 -34.45 -6.62 14.33
C GLY A 119 -35.36 -7.44 15.22
N SER A 120 -35.15 -7.51 16.54
CA SER A 120 -36.03 -8.21 17.50
C SER A 120 -36.18 -7.42 18.78
N LEU A 121 -37.41 -7.41 19.34
CA LEU A 121 -37.75 -6.84 20.66
C LEU A 121 -36.98 -7.48 21.84
N SER A 122 -36.28 -8.60 21.60
CA SER A 122 -35.42 -9.30 22.55
C SER A 122 -34.02 -9.49 21.95
N VAL A 123 -33.01 -8.82 22.54
CA VAL A 123 -31.60 -8.91 22.14
C VAL A 123 -31.09 -10.36 22.12
N GLU A 124 -31.47 -11.19 23.10
CA GLU A 124 -31.04 -12.59 23.18
C GLU A 124 -31.55 -13.44 22.01
N THR A 125 -32.80 -13.24 21.59
CA THR A 125 -33.38 -14.00 20.46
C THR A 125 -32.75 -13.55 19.13
N GLY A 126 -32.41 -12.25 19.01
CA GLY A 126 -31.69 -11.69 17.89
C GLY A 126 -30.29 -12.27 17.77
N ALA A 127 -29.53 -12.28 18.86
CA ALA A 127 -28.17 -12.78 18.93
C ALA A 127 -28.07 -14.29 18.57
N ARG A 128 -29.01 -15.11 19.04
CA ARG A 128 -29.03 -16.54 18.69
C ARG A 128 -29.25 -16.76 17.18
N LYS A 129 -30.22 -16.06 16.59
CA LYS A 129 -30.49 -16.15 15.15
C LYS A 129 -29.34 -15.63 14.32
N ALA A 130 -28.72 -14.54 14.75
CA ALA A 130 -27.54 -13.98 14.10
C ALA A 130 -26.35 -14.94 14.14
N ARG A 131 -26.12 -15.60 15.29
CA ARG A 131 -25.08 -16.61 15.45
C ARG A 131 -25.30 -17.82 14.52
N GLU A 132 -26.54 -18.32 14.44
CA GLU A 132 -26.89 -19.43 13.52
C GLU A 132 -26.66 -19.04 12.07
N ALA A 133 -27.07 -17.82 11.66
CA ALA A 133 -26.85 -17.30 10.31
C ALA A 133 -25.37 -17.05 10.01
N LEU A 134 -24.62 -16.49 10.98
CA LEU A 134 -23.18 -16.26 10.86
C LEU A 134 -22.43 -17.59 10.69
N ASN A 135 -22.71 -18.59 11.51
CA ASN A 135 -22.10 -19.91 11.40
C ASN A 135 -22.40 -20.56 10.05
N LYS A 136 -23.63 -20.41 9.54
CA LYS A 136 -23.98 -20.91 8.22
C LYS A 136 -23.19 -20.21 7.11
N LEU A 137 -23.15 -18.88 7.10
CA LEU A 137 -22.38 -18.10 6.13
C LEU A 137 -20.89 -18.46 6.21
N SER A 138 -20.36 -18.60 7.43
CA SER A 138 -18.98 -19.00 7.68
C SER A 138 -18.64 -20.34 7.06
N GLN A 139 -19.55 -21.32 7.17
CA GLN A 139 -19.39 -22.65 6.57
C GLN A 139 -19.59 -22.64 5.06
N ASP A 140 -20.61 -21.93 4.56
CA ASP A 140 -20.97 -21.89 3.14
C ASP A 140 -19.86 -21.23 2.30
N PHE A 141 -19.14 -20.24 2.86
CA PHE A 141 -18.14 -19.43 2.15
C PHE A 141 -16.69 -19.64 2.62
N GLY A 142 -16.44 -20.53 3.58
CA GLY A 142 -15.09 -20.75 4.12
C GLY A 142 -14.56 -19.58 4.96
N LEU A 143 -15.45 -18.75 5.51
CA LEU A 143 -15.14 -17.56 6.30
C LEU A 143 -15.11 -17.89 7.81
N ALA A 144 -14.39 -18.94 8.22
CA ALA A 144 -14.36 -19.38 9.61
C ALA A 144 -13.78 -18.30 10.54
N VAL A 145 -14.63 -17.78 11.46
CA VAL A 145 -14.26 -16.84 12.52
C VAL A 145 -15.09 -17.18 13.76
N ASP A 146 -14.49 -17.14 14.95
CA ASP A 146 -15.20 -17.35 16.20
C ASP A 146 -16.10 -16.13 16.52
N PRO A 147 -17.42 -16.30 16.65
CA PRO A 147 -18.36 -15.20 16.93
C PRO A 147 -18.12 -14.47 18.25
N ASP A 148 -17.45 -15.11 19.22
CA ASP A 148 -17.26 -14.58 20.57
C ASP A 148 -15.90 -13.88 20.76
N MET A 149 -15.00 -13.95 19.78
CA MET A 149 -13.72 -13.23 19.84
C MET A 149 -13.93 -11.72 19.72
N ILE A 150 -13.16 -10.95 20.47
CA ILE A 150 -13.09 -9.48 20.38
C ILE A 150 -12.30 -9.12 19.11
N VAL A 151 -12.81 -8.14 18.35
CA VAL A 151 -12.24 -7.80 17.03
C VAL A 151 -10.82 -7.29 17.11
N GLU A 152 -10.45 -6.52 18.13
CA GLU A 152 -9.08 -6.00 18.30
C GLU A 152 -8.04 -7.09 18.53
N ASP A 153 -8.45 -8.26 19.03
CA ASP A 153 -7.57 -9.42 19.25
C ASP A 153 -7.37 -10.26 17.98
N LEU A 154 -8.11 -9.97 16.90
CA LEU A 154 -8.03 -10.72 15.66
C LEU A 154 -6.87 -10.26 14.78
N PRO A 155 -6.13 -11.18 14.15
CA PRO A 155 -5.26 -10.85 13.02
C PRO A 155 -6.02 -10.11 11.92
N VAL A 156 -5.32 -9.26 11.17
CA VAL A 156 -5.89 -8.39 10.12
C VAL A 156 -6.70 -9.19 9.09
N GLY A 157 -6.19 -10.35 8.65
CA GLY A 157 -6.89 -11.21 7.69
C GLY A 157 -8.22 -11.78 8.24
N LEU A 158 -8.34 -11.99 9.56
CA LEU A 158 -9.62 -12.38 10.17
C LEU A 158 -10.56 -11.19 10.33
N GLN A 159 -10.06 -9.99 10.65
CA GLN A 159 -10.89 -8.78 10.68
C GLN A 159 -11.52 -8.52 9.30
N GLN A 160 -10.83 -8.76 8.22
CA GLN A 160 -11.36 -8.65 6.87
C GLN A 160 -12.47 -9.66 6.60
N ARG A 161 -12.32 -10.90 7.06
CA ARG A 161 -13.40 -11.91 6.96
C ARG A 161 -14.65 -11.45 7.71
N VAL A 162 -14.50 -10.79 8.86
CA VAL A 162 -15.61 -10.20 9.63
C VAL A 162 -16.34 -9.13 8.81
N GLU A 163 -15.60 -8.24 8.12
CA GLU A 163 -16.22 -7.24 7.22
C GLU A 163 -17.03 -7.87 6.08
N ILE A 164 -16.49 -8.91 5.44
CA ILE A 164 -17.19 -9.64 4.39
C ILE A 164 -18.44 -10.32 4.97
N LEU A 165 -18.30 -11.01 6.10
CA LEU A 165 -19.44 -11.65 6.79
C LEU A 165 -20.53 -10.64 7.16
N LYS A 166 -20.14 -9.45 7.64
CA LYS A 166 -21.06 -8.34 7.95
C LYS A 166 -21.85 -7.90 6.72
N ALA A 167 -21.19 -7.77 5.57
CA ALA A 167 -21.86 -7.41 4.32
C ALA A 167 -22.83 -8.52 3.85
N LEU A 168 -22.40 -9.78 3.87
CA LEU A 168 -23.22 -10.93 3.48
C LEU A 168 -24.42 -11.15 4.43
N PHE A 169 -24.22 -10.99 5.74
CA PHE A 169 -25.29 -11.06 6.74
C PHE A 169 -26.38 -10.01 6.49
N ARG A 170 -26.00 -8.86 5.93
CA ARG A 170 -26.94 -7.81 5.52
C ARG A 170 -27.65 -8.10 4.20
N GLY A 171 -27.31 -9.23 3.54
CA GLY A 171 -27.93 -9.67 2.29
C GLY A 171 -27.29 -9.07 1.05
N ALA A 172 -25.97 -8.82 1.06
CA ALA A 172 -25.28 -8.35 -0.11
C ALA A 172 -25.28 -9.39 -1.24
N GLU A 173 -25.77 -9.01 -2.41
CA GLU A 173 -25.70 -9.74 -3.68
C GLU A 173 -24.60 -9.15 -4.57
N ILE A 174 -24.26 -7.89 -4.35
CA ILE A 174 -23.17 -7.16 -4.98
C ILE A 174 -22.21 -6.73 -3.86
N LEU A 175 -20.96 -7.19 -3.93
CA LEU A 175 -19.93 -6.87 -2.94
C LEU A 175 -18.86 -5.98 -3.54
N ILE A 176 -18.69 -4.78 -3.01
CA ILE A 176 -17.63 -3.85 -3.38
C ILE A 176 -16.47 -4.02 -2.40
N LEU A 177 -15.26 -4.21 -2.91
CA LEU A 177 -14.02 -4.34 -2.14
C LEU A 177 -13.06 -3.23 -2.56
N ASP A 178 -12.74 -2.30 -1.67
CA ASP A 178 -11.83 -1.17 -1.95
C ASP A 178 -10.46 -1.46 -1.36
N GLU A 179 -9.47 -1.77 -2.23
CA GLU A 179 -8.08 -2.13 -1.91
C GLU A 179 -7.95 -3.20 -0.79
N PRO A 180 -8.61 -4.37 -0.92
CA PRO A 180 -8.75 -5.30 0.19
C PRO A 180 -7.45 -6.00 0.61
N THR A 181 -6.39 -5.93 -0.17
CA THR A 181 -5.13 -6.66 0.06
C THR A 181 -3.99 -5.76 0.56
N GLY A 182 -4.28 -4.48 0.78
CA GLY A 182 -3.24 -3.49 1.12
C GLY A 182 -2.49 -3.74 2.44
N VAL A 183 -3.06 -4.56 3.32
CA VAL A 183 -2.50 -4.89 4.64
C VAL A 183 -2.35 -6.40 4.88
N LEU A 184 -2.55 -7.21 3.84
CA LEU A 184 -2.49 -8.68 3.92
C LEU A 184 -1.13 -9.22 3.51
N THR A 185 -0.75 -10.34 4.12
CA THR A 185 0.36 -11.16 3.62
C THR A 185 -0.02 -11.84 2.29
N PRO A 186 0.94 -12.31 1.48
CA PRO A 186 0.65 -13.08 0.26
C PRO A 186 -0.26 -14.29 0.50
N GLN A 187 -0.04 -15.01 1.61
CA GLN A 187 -0.84 -16.18 1.98
C GLN A 187 -2.29 -15.79 2.34
N GLU A 188 -2.47 -14.68 3.06
CA GLU A 188 -3.81 -14.16 3.37
C GLU A 188 -4.51 -13.64 2.11
N THR A 189 -3.77 -13.06 1.17
CA THR A 189 -4.28 -12.63 -0.14
C THR A 189 -4.81 -13.81 -0.95
N GLU A 190 -4.08 -14.93 -1.03
CA GLU A 190 -4.55 -16.13 -1.69
C GLU A 190 -5.81 -16.71 -1.00
N GLN A 191 -5.84 -16.73 0.33
CA GLN A 191 -7.04 -17.14 1.08
C GLN A 191 -8.24 -16.24 0.77
N LEU A 192 -8.03 -14.92 0.68
CA LEU A 192 -9.08 -14.00 0.26
C LEU A 192 -9.56 -14.32 -1.15
N PHE A 193 -8.67 -14.57 -2.09
CA PHE A 193 -9.04 -14.92 -3.47
C PHE A 193 -9.86 -16.21 -3.54
N ASP A 194 -9.53 -17.21 -2.73
CA ASP A 194 -10.34 -18.44 -2.64
C ASP A 194 -11.74 -18.16 -2.12
N ILE A 195 -11.88 -17.26 -1.14
CA ILE A 195 -13.17 -16.81 -0.63
C ILE A 195 -13.97 -16.10 -1.74
N LEU A 196 -13.33 -15.17 -2.47
CA LEU A 196 -13.99 -14.44 -3.56
C LEU A 196 -14.41 -15.38 -4.70
N ARG A 197 -13.60 -16.38 -5.04
CA ARG A 197 -13.97 -17.44 -5.99
C ARG A 197 -15.17 -18.26 -5.53
N ALA A 198 -15.26 -18.56 -4.23
CA ALA A 198 -16.40 -19.28 -3.63
C ALA A 198 -17.68 -18.43 -3.67
N LEU A 199 -17.60 -17.14 -3.32
CA LEU A 199 -18.70 -16.18 -3.40
C LEU A 199 -19.23 -16.05 -4.83
N ARG A 200 -18.32 -15.86 -5.81
CA ARG A 200 -18.66 -15.83 -7.23
C ARG A 200 -19.40 -17.09 -7.69
N LYS A 201 -18.93 -18.28 -7.31
CA LYS A 201 -19.59 -19.56 -7.66
C LYS A 201 -21.02 -19.67 -7.12
N GLN A 202 -21.34 -18.95 -6.04
CA GLN A 202 -22.68 -18.88 -5.47
C GLN A 202 -23.51 -17.72 -6.03
N GLY A 203 -23.02 -17.02 -7.05
CA GLY A 203 -23.73 -15.97 -7.77
C GLY A 203 -23.55 -14.56 -7.21
N VAL A 204 -22.70 -14.35 -6.20
CA VAL A 204 -22.39 -13.01 -5.70
C VAL A 204 -21.56 -12.27 -6.77
N THR A 205 -22.00 -11.08 -7.11
CA THR A 205 -21.26 -10.17 -8.01
C THR A 205 -20.22 -9.39 -7.20
N ILE A 206 -18.99 -9.31 -7.67
CA ILE A 206 -17.91 -8.67 -6.93
C ILE A 206 -17.32 -7.52 -7.77
N LEU A 207 -17.21 -6.35 -7.16
CA LEU A 207 -16.52 -5.18 -7.72
C LEU A 207 -15.23 -4.98 -6.92
N LEU A 208 -14.09 -5.28 -7.53
CA LEU A 208 -12.77 -5.20 -6.91
C LEU A 208 -12.05 -3.94 -7.35
N ILE A 209 -11.75 -3.05 -6.43
CA ILE A 209 -10.95 -1.86 -6.68
C ILE A 209 -9.54 -2.12 -6.17
N THR A 210 -8.57 -2.03 -7.05
CA THR A 210 -7.15 -2.14 -6.71
C THR A 210 -6.29 -1.41 -7.74
N HIS A 211 -5.05 -1.13 -7.37
CA HIS A 211 -4.02 -0.67 -8.29
C HIS A 211 -2.99 -1.77 -8.60
N LYS A 212 -3.13 -2.94 -7.97
CA LYS A 212 -2.21 -4.09 -8.11
C LYS A 212 -2.62 -4.95 -9.31
N LEU A 213 -1.87 -4.85 -10.39
CA LEU A 213 -2.17 -5.54 -11.65
C LEU A 213 -2.16 -7.06 -11.52
N LYS A 214 -1.28 -7.63 -10.67
CA LYS A 214 -1.23 -9.07 -10.40
C LYS A 214 -2.55 -9.58 -9.83
N GLU A 215 -3.18 -8.84 -8.94
CA GLU A 215 -4.46 -9.21 -8.35
C GLU A 215 -5.57 -9.27 -9.39
N ILE A 216 -5.63 -8.26 -10.26
CA ILE A 216 -6.58 -8.23 -11.38
C ILE A 216 -6.42 -9.47 -12.25
N MET A 217 -5.19 -9.75 -12.69
CA MET A 217 -4.92 -10.90 -13.55
C MET A 217 -5.23 -12.24 -12.88
N ALA A 218 -5.12 -12.33 -11.53
CA ALA A 218 -5.32 -13.57 -10.78
C ALA A 218 -6.79 -13.92 -10.52
N ILE A 219 -7.69 -12.90 -10.38
CA ILE A 219 -9.02 -13.16 -9.83
C ILE A 219 -10.18 -12.61 -10.66
N THR A 220 -9.98 -11.57 -11.51
CA THR A 220 -11.10 -10.93 -12.19
C THR A 220 -11.49 -11.61 -13.51
N ASP A 221 -12.76 -11.47 -13.89
CA ASP A 221 -13.28 -11.87 -15.20
C ASP A 221 -13.17 -10.73 -16.21
N ASP A 222 -13.55 -9.54 -15.76
CA ASP A 222 -13.56 -8.31 -16.56
C ASP A 222 -12.81 -7.23 -15.79
N VAL A 223 -12.22 -6.28 -16.52
CA VAL A 223 -11.50 -5.14 -15.94
C VAL A 223 -11.85 -3.85 -16.66
N SER A 224 -12.09 -2.81 -15.87
CA SER A 224 -12.30 -1.45 -16.35
C SER A 224 -11.19 -0.54 -15.88
N VAL A 225 -10.66 0.28 -16.75
CA VAL A 225 -9.54 1.18 -16.47
C VAL A 225 -10.04 2.61 -16.38
N MET A 226 -9.76 3.27 -15.25
CA MET A 226 -10.04 4.69 -15.02
C MET A 226 -8.77 5.52 -15.06
N ARG A 227 -8.85 6.69 -15.74
CA ARG A 227 -7.76 7.67 -15.77
C ARG A 227 -8.33 9.08 -15.83
N GLY A 228 -7.88 9.97 -14.92
CA GLY A 228 -8.27 11.39 -14.91
C GLY A 228 -9.79 11.64 -14.78
N GLY A 229 -10.49 10.76 -14.06
CA GLY A 229 -11.94 10.85 -13.86
C GLY A 229 -12.78 10.23 -14.97
N GLU A 230 -12.17 9.61 -15.97
CA GLU A 230 -12.87 9.00 -17.10
C GLU A 230 -12.61 7.50 -17.17
N MET A 231 -13.56 6.74 -17.73
CA MET A 231 -13.37 5.34 -18.06
C MET A 231 -12.72 5.24 -19.44
N VAL A 232 -11.47 4.73 -19.49
CA VAL A 232 -10.69 4.71 -20.74
C VAL A 232 -10.73 3.37 -21.45
N ALA A 233 -11.01 2.27 -20.73
CA ALA A 233 -11.12 0.93 -21.33
C ALA A 233 -12.03 0.03 -20.52
N HIS A 234 -12.64 -0.95 -21.21
CA HIS A 234 -13.31 -2.13 -20.66
C HIS A 234 -12.78 -3.36 -21.40
N LEU A 235 -12.22 -4.32 -20.67
CA LEU A 235 -11.55 -5.48 -21.23
C LEU A 235 -11.97 -6.75 -20.50
N GLN A 236 -11.95 -7.89 -21.19
CA GLN A 236 -11.93 -9.19 -20.52
C GLN A 236 -10.52 -9.43 -20.00
N THR A 237 -10.40 -9.87 -18.75
CA THR A 237 -9.08 -10.07 -18.12
C THR A 237 -8.24 -11.11 -18.86
N ALA A 238 -8.89 -12.11 -19.46
CA ALA A 238 -8.20 -13.15 -20.24
C ALA A 238 -7.57 -12.62 -21.55
N ASP A 239 -8.04 -11.48 -22.07
CA ASP A 239 -7.61 -10.90 -23.36
C ASP A 239 -6.60 -9.76 -23.22
N THR A 240 -6.17 -9.44 -21.98
CA THR A 240 -5.23 -8.35 -21.69
C THR A 240 -3.99 -8.82 -20.93
N SER A 241 -3.06 -7.91 -20.67
CA SER A 241 -1.82 -8.18 -19.95
C SER A 241 -1.52 -7.07 -18.92
N PRO A 242 -0.68 -7.35 -17.88
CA PRO A 242 -0.26 -6.32 -16.93
C PRO A 242 0.36 -5.10 -17.62
N ALA A 243 1.14 -5.31 -18.69
CA ALA A 243 1.78 -4.22 -19.42
C ALA A 243 0.76 -3.33 -20.15
N GLU A 244 -0.25 -3.93 -20.79
CA GLU A 244 -1.32 -3.19 -21.45
C GLU A 244 -2.18 -2.41 -20.43
N LEU A 245 -2.52 -3.05 -19.31
CA LEU A 245 -3.28 -2.39 -18.25
C LEU A 245 -2.50 -1.21 -17.66
N ALA A 246 -1.20 -1.35 -17.40
CA ALA A 246 -0.34 -0.27 -16.94
C ALA A 246 -0.30 0.89 -17.96
N GLU A 247 -0.15 0.58 -19.27
CA GLU A 247 -0.14 1.61 -20.32
C GLU A 247 -1.49 2.37 -20.37
N LEU A 248 -2.60 1.67 -20.23
CA LEU A 248 -3.94 2.30 -20.20
C LEU A 248 -4.13 3.18 -18.95
N MET A 249 -3.63 2.74 -17.78
CA MET A 249 -3.71 3.49 -16.54
C MET A 249 -2.91 4.80 -16.60
N VAL A 250 -1.65 4.73 -17.09
CA VAL A 250 -0.73 5.87 -17.12
C VAL A 250 -0.89 6.72 -18.38
N GLY A 251 -1.35 6.12 -19.50
CA GLY A 251 -1.50 6.79 -20.80
C GLY A 251 -0.22 6.86 -21.63
N ARG A 252 0.82 6.16 -21.23
CA ARG A 252 2.10 5.96 -21.93
C ARG A 252 2.65 4.58 -21.63
N LYS A 253 3.58 4.12 -22.45
CA LYS A 253 4.32 2.89 -22.11
C LYS A 253 5.04 3.02 -20.78
N VAL A 254 4.91 2.01 -19.94
CA VAL A 254 5.55 1.89 -18.63
C VAL A 254 6.39 0.63 -18.62
N LEU A 255 7.61 0.73 -18.12
CA LEU A 255 8.46 -0.42 -17.84
C LEU A 255 8.10 -0.92 -16.44
N LEU A 256 7.39 -2.04 -16.36
CA LEU A 256 7.04 -2.67 -15.09
C LEU A 256 8.25 -3.34 -14.43
N GLU A 257 9.24 -3.74 -15.24
CA GLU A 257 10.52 -4.28 -14.77
C GLU A 257 11.60 -3.21 -14.91
N VAL A 258 12.32 -2.97 -13.83
CA VAL A 258 13.49 -2.09 -13.84
C VAL A 258 14.69 -2.90 -14.31
N ASP A 259 15.46 -2.34 -15.25
CA ASP A 259 16.71 -2.95 -15.71
C ASP A 259 17.73 -2.96 -14.55
N HIS A 260 17.84 -4.11 -13.92
CA HIS A 260 18.67 -4.31 -12.75
C HIS A 260 20.05 -4.85 -13.16
N THR A 261 21.01 -3.96 -13.29
CA THR A 261 22.41 -4.37 -13.48
C THR A 261 22.93 -5.02 -12.20
N PRO A 262 23.75 -6.10 -12.27
CA PRO A 262 24.33 -6.70 -11.08
C PRO A 262 25.12 -5.69 -10.24
N ALA A 263 24.89 -5.69 -8.92
CA ALA A 263 25.64 -4.85 -8.00
C ALA A 263 27.13 -5.19 -7.99
N ARG A 264 27.95 -4.20 -7.65
CA ARG A 264 29.38 -4.37 -7.35
C ARG A 264 29.64 -3.83 -5.96
N PRO A 265 29.31 -4.61 -4.89
CA PRO A 265 29.45 -4.12 -3.53
C PRO A 265 30.90 -3.73 -3.22
N GLY A 266 31.06 -2.51 -2.70
CA GLY A 266 32.34 -1.96 -2.29
C GLY A 266 32.63 -2.15 -0.80
N ALA A 267 33.20 -1.12 -0.15
CA ALA A 267 33.49 -1.13 1.27
C ALA A 267 32.21 -1.09 2.12
N PRO A 268 32.23 -1.60 3.36
CA PRO A 268 31.12 -1.42 4.30
C PRO A 268 30.87 0.07 4.60
N VAL A 269 29.62 0.50 4.51
CA VAL A 269 29.16 1.86 4.83
C VAL A 269 28.42 1.88 6.15
N LEU A 270 27.55 0.88 6.37
CA LEU A 270 26.81 0.67 7.61
C LEU A 270 27.14 -0.72 8.16
N ASP A 271 27.48 -0.81 9.44
CA ASP A 271 27.65 -2.05 10.19
C ASP A 271 26.83 -1.98 11.47
N VAL A 272 25.95 -2.93 11.68
CA VAL A 272 25.01 -3.01 12.81
C VAL A 272 25.31 -4.27 13.59
N GLN A 273 25.53 -4.15 14.90
CA GLN A 273 25.90 -5.26 15.78
C GLN A 273 25.03 -5.26 17.03
N ASP A 274 24.32 -6.37 17.25
CA ASP A 274 23.45 -6.67 18.38
C ASP A 274 22.50 -5.51 18.75
N LEU A 275 22.01 -4.79 17.72
CA LEU A 275 21.18 -3.59 17.91
C LEU A 275 19.85 -3.97 18.55
N CYS A 276 19.53 -3.31 19.65
CA CYS A 276 18.30 -3.51 20.42
C CYS A 276 17.55 -2.19 20.60
N LEU A 277 16.22 -2.30 20.63
CA LEU A 277 15.33 -1.21 21.00
C LEU A 277 14.21 -1.76 21.88
N THR A 278 14.11 -1.25 23.12
CA THR A 278 13.02 -1.55 24.06
C THR A 278 12.19 -0.27 24.24
N ASP A 279 10.88 -0.36 24.09
CA ASP A 279 9.99 0.79 24.24
C ASP A 279 9.76 1.18 25.72
N ALA A 280 9.01 2.27 25.95
CA ALA A 280 8.70 2.79 27.28
C ALA A 280 7.83 1.82 28.13
N ALA A 281 7.15 0.86 27.49
CA ALA A 281 6.37 -0.18 28.18
C ALA A 281 7.21 -1.42 28.52
N GLY A 282 8.49 -1.45 28.12
CA GLY A 282 9.39 -2.57 28.33
C GLY A 282 9.26 -3.68 27.30
N ILE A 283 8.67 -3.39 26.13
CA ILE A 283 8.52 -4.35 25.04
C ILE A 283 9.70 -4.19 24.07
N ASP A 284 10.37 -5.30 23.77
CA ASP A 284 11.49 -5.33 22.85
C ASP A 284 10.97 -5.26 21.39
N GLN A 285 11.19 -4.11 20.77
CA GLN A 285 10.83 -3.82 19.36
C GLN A 285 11.92 -4.30 18.39
N LEU A 286 13.21 -4.18 18.78
CA LEU A 286 14.35 -4.73 18.06
C LEU A 286 15.15 -5.64 18.98
N LYS A 287 15.54 -6.81 18.48
CA LYS A 287 16.19 -7.88 19.26
C LYS A 287 17.46 -8.36 18.56
N GLN A 288 18.60 -7.81 18.94
CA GLN A 288 19.92 -8.22 18.45
C GLN A 288 20.02 -8.22 16.91
N ILE A 289 19.64 -7.10 16.29
CA ILE A 289 19.77 -6.94 14.84
C ILE A 289 21.25 -6.89 14.47
N ASN A 290 21.63 -7.73 13.50
CA ASN A 290 22.97 -7.78 12.93
C ASN A 290 22.87 -7.69 11.41
N MET A 291 23.50 -6.69 10.79
CA MET A 291 23.55 -6.54 9.33
C MET A 291 24.68 -5.59 8.91
N THR A 292 25.13 -5.75 7.66
CA THR A 292 26.15 -4.87 7.06
C THR A 292 25.65 -4.45 5.68
N LEU A 293 25.75 -3.15 5.35
CA LEU A 293 25.50 -2.60 4.01
C LEU A 293 26.79 -2.09 3.41
N ARG A 294 26.95 -2.30 2.09
CA ARG A 294 28.14 -1.93 1.34
C ARG A 294 27.85 -0.84 0.31
N GLU A 295 28.88 -0.10 -0.09
CA GLU A 295 28.79 0.83 -1.22
C GLU A 295 28.22 0.11 -2.46
N GLY A 296 27.32 0.78 -3.17
CA GLY A 296 26.75 0.26 -4.40
C GLY A 296 25.87 -0.98 -4.23
N GLU A 297 25.26 -1.15 -3.06
CA GLU A 297 24.37 -2.26 -2.73
C GLU A 297 22.99 -1.75 -2.27
N ILE A 298 21.92 -2.38 -2.73
CA ILE A 298 20.58 -2.24 -2.16
C ILE A 298 20.29 -3.47 -1.31
N VAL A 299 20.16 -3.30 -0.01
CA VAL A 299 19.67 -4.34 0.91
C VAL A 299 18.20 -4.06 1.20
N GLY A 300 17.34 -5.00 0.79
CA GLY A 300 15.91 -4.96 1.07
C GLY A 300 15.57 -5.62 2.40
N ILE A 301 14.66 -5.03 3.16
CA ILE A 301 14.07 -5.65 4.34
C ILE A 301 12.62 -5.98 4.05
N ALA A 302 12.33 -7.28 3.93
CA ALA A 302 10.99 -7.82 3.80
C ALA A 302 10.41 -8.14 5.19
N GLY A 303 9.13 -7.85 5.39
CA GLY A 303 8.43 -8.17 6.65
C GLY A 303 7.01 -7.63 6.63
N VAL A 304 6.17 -8.16 7.52
CA VAL A 304 4.81 -7.65 7.75
C VAL A 304 4.89 -6.39 8.60
N SER A 305 4.00 -5.43 8.38
CA SER A 305 3.92 -4.21 9.20
C SER A 305 3.86 -4.54 10.70
N GLY A 306 4.67 -3.83 11.50
CA GLY A 306 4.76 -4.05 12.94
C GLY A 306 5.80 -5.09 13.39
N ASN A 307 6.62 -5.59 12.48
CA ASN A 307 7.70 -6.54 12.81
C ASN A 307 9.05 -5.86 13.13
N GLY A 308 9.07 -4.53 13.36
CA GLY A 308 10.27 -3.81 13.78
C GLY A 308 10.98 -3.01 12.67
N GLN A 309 10.48 -3.04 11.42
CA GLN A 309 11.11 -2.35 10.30
C GLN A 309 11.12 -0.82 10.47
N SER A 310 10.01 -0.24 10.92
CA SER A 310 9.88 1.20 11.18
C SER A 310 10.82 1.63 12.30
N GLU A 311 10.88 0.85 13.37
CA GLU A 311 11.75 1.08 14.52
C GLU A 311 13.22 1.00 14.12
N LEU A 312 13.57 0.08 13.23
CA LEU A 312 14.94 -0.01 12.69
C LEU A 312 15.32 1.24 11.90
N LEU A 313 14.44 1.74 11.02
CA LEU A 313 14.66 2.99 10.29
C LEU A 313 14.76 4.18 11.24
N ASP A 314 13.90 4.26 12.26
CA ASP A 314 13.90 5.35 13.24
C ASP A 314 15.20 5.36 14.07
N VAL A 315 15.74 4.20 14.44
CA VAL A 315 17.05 4.11 15.14
C VAL A 315 18.20 4.50 14.20
N LEU A 316 18.24 3.95 12.98
CA LEU A 316 19.32 4.22 12.03
C LEU A 316 19.31 5.65 11.49
N SER A 317 18.16 6.34 11.52
CA SER A 317 18.02 7.75 11.15
C SER A 317 18.22 8.73 12.32
N GLY A 318 18.42 8.21 13.55
CA GLY A 318 18.64 9.03 14.75
C GLY A 318 17.36 9.64 15.34
N ILE A 319 16.19 9.22 14.87
CA ILE A 319 14.88 9.63 15.46
C ILE A 319 14.70 8.97 16.83
N MET A 320 15.17 7.72 16.97
CA MET A 320 15.16 6.98 18.23
C MET A 320 16.57 6.54 18.62
N ALA A 321 16.90 6.64 19.92
CA ALA A 321 18.15 6.12 20.42
C ALA A 321 18.09 4.59 20.62
N PRO A 322 19.14 3.81 20.27
CA PRO A 322 19.18 2.39 20.57
C PRO A 322 19.21 2.17 22.09
N THR A 323 18.66 1.06 22.57
CA THR A 323 18.72 0.67 23.99
C THR A 323 19.83 -0.34 24.28
N GLY A 324 20.42 -0.95 23.24
CA GLY A 324 21.55 -1.89 23.34
C GLY A 324 22.19 -2.12 21.98
N GLY A 325 23.39 -2.72 22.00
CA GLY A 325 24.18 -2.88 20.78
C GLY A 325 24.71 -1.57 20.23
N HIS A 326 25.10 -1.57 18.95
CA HIS A 326 25.57 -0.37 18.28
C HIS A 326 25.45 -0.48 16.76
N PHE A 327 25.59 0.67 16.07
CA PHE A 327 25.81 0.71 14.64
C PHE A 327 26.91 1.72 14.29
N THR A 328 27.58 1.50 13.18
CA THR A 328 28.68 2.34 12.70
C THR A 328 28.39 2.81 11.28
N VAL A 329 28.49 4.13 11.04
CA VAL A 329 28.40 4.74 9.72
C VAL A 329 29.80 5.25 9.35
N GLY A 330 30.43 4.62 8.37
CA GLY A 330 31.82 4.89 8.03
C GLY A 330 32.76 4.63 9.22
N THR A 331 33.21 5.68 9.91
CA THR A 331 34.07 5.60 11.10
C THR A 331 33.37 6.00 12.40
N ASN A 332 32.10 6.42 12.32
CA ASN A 332 31.35 6.96 13.45
C ASN A 332 30.50 5.87 14.07
N GLN A 333 30.77 5.55 15.34
CA GLN A 333 30.01 4.56 16.09
C GLN A 333 28.94 5.23 16.95
N ILE A 334 27.72 4.69 16.86
CA ILE A 334 26.54 5.14 17.60
C ILE A 334 26.12 4.04 18.55
N THR A 335 25.98 4.36 19.84
CA THR A 335 25.61 3.42 20.92
C THR A 335 24.49 4.00 21.78
N ALA A 336 23.97 3.21 22.72
CA ALA A 336 23.00 3.69 23.71
C ALA A 336 23.56 4.82 24.60
N GLU A 337 24.87 4.80 24.91
CA GLU A 337 25.55 5.82 25.72
C GLU A 337 25.92 7.07 24.91
N ARG A 338 26.07 6.90 23.61
CA ARG A 338 26.35 7.99 22.66
C ARG A 338 25.42 7.90 21.46
N PRO A 339 24.14 8.26 21.65
CA PRO A 339 23.19 8.32 20.54
C PRO A 339 23.53 9.49 19.63
N SER A 340 23.18 9.39 18.35
CA SER A 340 23.20 10.47 17.36
C SER A 340 21.81 10.98 17.08
N ASP A 341 21.70 12.25 16.73
CA ASP A 341 20.47 12.83 16.20
C ASP A 341 20.46 12.83 14.65
N PRO A 342 19.32 13.13 14.01
CA PRO A 342 19.24 13.15 12.54
C PRO A 342 20.15 14.21 11.87
N ALA A 343 20.51 15.30 12.56
CA ALA A 343 21.40 16.32 12.00
C ALA A 343 22.83 15.80 11.95
N GLU A 344 23.32 15.19 13.04
CA GLU A 344 24.65 14.59 13.11
C GLU A 344 24.80 13.42 12.09
N LEU A 345 23.76 12.61 11.91
CA LEU A 345 23.79 11.53 10.92
C LEU A 345 23.84 12.05 9.48
N ARG A 346 23.19 13.18 9.17
CA ARG A 346 23.34 13.84 7.87
C ARG A 346 24.80 14.29 7.62
N ASP A 347 25.48 14.79 8.64
CA ASP A 347 26.90 15.16 8.54
C ASP A 347 27.79 13.92 8.25
N PHE A 348 27.36 12.72 8.66
CA PHE A 348 28.04 11.47 8.31
C PHE A 348 27.68 10.96 6.91
N GLY A 349 26.77 11.64 6.21
CA GLY A 349 26.32 11.29 4.86
C GLY A 349 25.12 10.33 4.83
N VAL A 350 24.32 10.28 5.88
CA VAL A 350 23.06 9.52 5.93
C VAL A 350 21.91 10.41 5.46
N ALA A 351 21.12 9.93 4.53
CA ALA A 351 19.85 10.54 4.13
C ALA A 351 18.69 9.58 4.45
N HIS A 352 17.50 10.12 4.72
CA HIS A 352 16.35 9.33 5.14
C HIS A 352 15.06 9.74 4.42
N VAL A 353 14.49 8.81 3.67
CA VAL A 353 13.14 8.88 3.11
C VAL A 353 12.22 8.09 4.04
N PRO A 354 11.38 8.77 4.85
CA PRO A 354 10.56 8.09 5.86
C PRO A 354 9.38 7.33 5.25
N GLU A 355 8.88 6.32 5.96
CA GLU A 355 7.71 5.53 5.56
C GLU A 355 6.43 6.36 5.46
N ASP A 356 6.24 7.28 6.40
CA ASP A 356 5.12 8.23 6.39
C ASP A 356 5.63 9.64 6.08
N ARG A 357 5.48 10.00 4.79
CA ARG A 357 5.89 11.32 4.31
C ARG A 357 5.18 12.48 4.99
N HIS A 358 3.92 12.29 5.44
CA HIS A 358 3.15 13.35 6.09
C HIS A 358 3.55 13.56 7.54
N LYS A 359 4.02 12.50 8.21
CA LYS A 359 4.48 12.56 9.61
C LYS A 359 5.89 13.10 9.72
N CYS A 360 6.82 12.63 8.87
CA CYS A 360 8.26 12.89 9.00
C CYS A 360 8.92 13.44 7.74
N GLY A 361 8.27 13.40 6.58
CA GLY A 361 8.92 13.73 5.30
C GLY A 361 8.65 15.14 4.79
N ILE A 362 7.44 15.67 4.94
CA ILE A 362 6.99 16.92 4.33
C ILE A 362 6.09 17.69 5.28
N VAL A 363 6.15 19.02 5.21
CA VAL A 363 5.24 19.90 5.97
C VAL A 363 4.19 20.43 5.01
N LEU A 364 2.95 19.94 5.13
CA LEU A 364 1.87 20.22 4.18
C LEU A 364 1.58 21.71 3.91
N PRO A 365 1.59 22.61 4.92
CA PRO A 365 1.43 24.06 4.70
C PRO A 365 2.61 24.75 4.01
N PHE A 366 3.81 24.13 4.00
CA PHE A 366 5.01 24.70 3.36
C PHE A 366 4.89 24.65 1.84
N SER A 367 5.53 25.58 1.17
CA SER A 367 5.75 25.50 -0.26
C SER A 367 6.68 24.32 -0.62
N ALA A 368 6.67 23.90 -1.88
CA ALA A 368 7.61 22.89 -2.35
C ALA A 368 9.07 23.31 -2.15
N ALA A 369 9.36 24.59 -2.34
CA ALA A 369 10.69 25.15 -2.13
C ALA A 369 11.14 25.01 -0.66
N GLU A 370 10.31 25.36 0.30
CA GLU A 370 10.60 25.19 1.74
C GLU A 370 10.72 23.70 2.12
N SER A 371 9.88 22.84 1.56
CA SER A 371 9.95 21.40 1.82
C SER A 371 11.21 20.74 1.26
N MET A 372 11.78 21.26 0.15
CA MET A 372 13.01 20.75 -0.45
C MET A 372 14.30 21.11 0.30
N ILE A 373 14.24 22.02 1.26
CA ILE A 373 15.41 22.36 2.11
C ILE A 373 15.21 21.94 3.57
N LEU A 374 14.07 21.32 3.88
CA LEU A 374 13.75 20.92 5.26
C LEU A 374 14.82 19.98 5.82
N GLY A 375 15.49 20.46 6.90
CA GLY A 375 16.58 19.74 7.55
C GLY A 375 17.99 20.02 6.97
N TYR A 376 18.11 20.79 5.88
CA TYR A 376 19.37 21.13 5.22
C TYR A 376 19.64 22.64 5.18
N SER A 377 18.91 23.43 5.97
CA SER A 377 18.96 24.90 5.99
C SER A 377 20.19 25.50 6.69
N GLY A 378 21.29 24.79 6.80
CA GLY A 378 22.50 25.25 7.51
C GLY A 378 23.82 25.06 6.75
N GLY A 379 23.79 24.47 5.57
CA GLY A 379 24.99 24.15 4.78
C GLY A 379 25.15 25.05 3.56
N ASP A 380 26.37 25.38 3.30
CA ASP A 380 27.03 25.93 2.13
C ASP A 380 26.42 27.07 1.28
N GLU A 381 27.31 27.80 0.62
CA GLU A 381 27.11 29.06 -0.13
C GLU A 381 26.00 29.01 -1.21
N GLU A 382 25.57 27.84 -1.66
CA GLU A 382 24.53 27.71 -2.70
C GLU A 382 23.11 28.07 -2.19
N ASP A 383 22.82 27.85 -0.91
CA ASP A 383 21.52 28.17 -0.31
C ASP A 383 21.45 29.51 0.43
N GLY A 384 22.55 30.33 0.40
CA GLY A 384 22.52 31.70 0.89
C GLY A 384 23.05 31.93 2.31
N GLY A 385 23.62 30.92 2.95
CA GLY A 385 24.24 31.08 4.28
C GLY A 385 23.22 31.40 5.38
N TRP A 386 23.56 32.29 6.32
CA TRP A 386 22.70 32.72 7.45
C TRP A 386 21.38 33.39 7.02
N TRP A 387 21.21 33.76 5.74
CA TRP A 387 20.00 34.39 5.20
C TRP A 387 19.51 33.59 3.99
N LEU A 388 18.40 32.89 4.16
CA LEU A 388 17.69 32.22 3.06
C LEU A 388 17.20 33.27 2.07
N SER A 389 17.70 33.22 0.82
CA SER A 389 17.21 34.05 -0.28
C SER A 389 16.02 33.33 -0.94
N PRO A 390 14.77 33.84 -0.81
CA PRO A 390 13.62 33.20 -1.42
C PRO A 390 13.75 32.96 -2.92
N SER A 391 14.41 33.88 -3.66
CA SER A 391 14.59 33.75 -5.10
C SER A 391 15.56 32.62 -5.48
N LYS A 392 16.70 32.50 -4.76
CA LYS A 392 17.65 31.40 -4.98
C LYS A 392 17.02 30.04 -4.63
N LEU A 393 16.28 29.99 -3.53
CA LEU A 393 15.57 28.81 -3.10
C LEU A 393 14.56 28.36 -4.15
N GLU A 394 13.77 29.29 -4.71
CA GLU A 394 12.81 28.99 -5.78
C GLU A 394 13.50 28.53 -7.06
N GLU A 395 14.63 29.11 -7.42
CA GLU A 395 15.42 28.72 -8.60
C GLU A 395 16.01 27.31 -8.46
N SER A 396 16.64 27.01 -7.32
CA SER A 396 17.16 25.68 -6.99
C SER A 396 16.04 24.64 -6.99
N CYS A 397 14.92 24.95 -6.33
CA CYS A 397 13.74 24.08 -6.32
C CYS A 397 13.20 23.82 -7.74
N ALA A 398 13.10 24.85 -8.59
CA ALA A 398 12.64 24.68 -9.96
C ALA A 398 13.57 23.78 -10.79
N GLY A 399 14.88 23.81 -10.52
CA GLY A 399 15.88 22.89 -11.09
C GLY A 399 15.59 21.45 -10.71
N ARG A 400 15.52 21.17 -9.40
CA ARG A 400 15.21 19.85 -8.85
C ARG A 400 13.82 19.33 -9.29
N MET A 401 12.81 20.20 -9.37
CA MET A 401 11.48 19.82 -9.88
C MET A 401 11.51 19.32 -11.32
N ARG A 402 12.36 19.89 -12.16
CA ARG A 402 12.52 19.41 -13.55
C ARG A 402 13.27 18.09 -13.61
N GLU A 403 14.34 17.95 -12.83
CA GLU A 403 15.15 16.73 -12.75
C GLU A 403 14.32 15.53 -12.25
N PHE A 404 13.52 15.74 -11.21
CA PHE A 404 12.69 14.71 -10.59
C PHE A 404 11.29 14.60 -11.17
N ASP A 405 10.99 15.28 -12.29
CA ASP A 405 9.68 15.30 -12.95
C ASP A 405 8.52 15.55 -11.96
N ILE A 406 8.67 16.59 -11.11
CA ILE A 406 7.65 16.99 -10.14
C ILE A 406 6.66 17.93 -10.83
N ARG A 407 5.38 17.59 -10.77
CA ARG A 407 4.32 18.32 -11.47
C ARG A 407 3.20 18.77 -10.53
N PRO A 408 2.71 20.01 -10.67
CA PRO A 408 3.22 21.09 -11.55
C PRO A 408 4.56 21.65 -11.05
N PRO A 409 5.46 22.12 -11.93
CA PRO A 409 6.77 22.64 -11.54
C PRO A 409 6.65 24.08 -11.00
N ILE A 410 5.95 24.24 -9.88
CA ILE A 410 5.65 25.53 -9.24
C ILE A 410 6.23 25.53 -7.82
N PRO A 411 7.43 26.11 -7.59
CA PRO A 411 8.12 26.10 -6.29
C PRO A 411 7.31 26.70 -5.13
N LYS A 412 6.46 27.70 -5.43
CA LYS A 412 5.60 28.37 -4.44
C LYS A 412 4.33 27.61 -4.08
N LEU A 413 3.98 26.56 -4.84
CA LEU A 413 2.80 25.78 -4.56
C LEU A 413 2.96 25.05 -3.21
N GLN A 414 1.93 25.09 -2.37
CA GLN A 414 1.95 24.39 -1.10
C GLN A 414 2.05 22.87 -1.32
N SER A 415 2.81 22.21 -0.48
CA SER A 415 3.05 20.77 -0.52
C SER A 415 1.76 19.95 -0.46
N ALA A 416 0.75 20.43 0.27
CA ALA A 416 -0.58 19.83 0.34
C ALA A 416 -1.29 19.73 -1.03
N ASN A 417 -0.95 20.59 -1.98
CA ASN A 417 -1.62 20.67 -3.28
C ASN A 417 -0.98 19.78 -4.37
N PHE A 418 0.09 19.05 -4.03
CA PHE A 418 0.67 18.05 -4.91
C PHE A 418 0.01 16.69 -4.71
N SER A 419 -0.05 15.89 -5.76
CA SER A 419 -0.43 14.48 -5.65
C SER A 419 0.55 13.71 -4.76
N GLY A 420 0.12 12.58 -4.17
CA GLY A 420 0.97 11.75 -3.33
C GLY A 420 2.29 11.35 -4.01
N GLY A 421 2.27 11.00 -5.29
CA GLY A 421 3.47 10.71 -6.06
C GLY A 421 4.41 11.91 -6.20
N ASN A 422 3.88 13.12 -6.41
CA ASN A 422 4.73 14.31 -6.48
C ASN A 422 5.25 14.75 -5.11
N GLN A 423 4.47 14.57 -4.04
CA GLN A 423 4.96 14.75 -2.67
C GLN A 423 6.13 13.81 -2.35
N GLN A 424 6.04 12.54 -2.75
CA GLN A 424 7.11 11.57 -2.58
C GLN A 424 8.36 11.95 -3.38
N LYS A 425 8.18 12.43 -4.62
CA LYS A 425 9.27 12.95 -5.44
C LYS A 425 9.95 14.18 -4.82
N ILE A 426 9.20 15.06 -4.11
CA ILE A 426 9.79 16.20 -3.37
C ILE A 426 10.71 15.70 -2.26
N VAL A 427 10.27 14.72 -1.47
CA VAL A 427 11.08 14.12 -0.40
C VAL A 427 12.32 13.45 -0.99
N LEU A 428 12.16 12.60 -2.02
CA LEU A 428 13.27 11.93 -2.69
C LEU A 428 14.27 12.91 -3.30
N ALA A 429 13.77 13.96 -3.99
CA ALA A 429 14.63 14.99 -4.57
C ALA A 429 15.49 15.68 -3.51
N ARG A 430 14.92 15.97 -2.34
CA ARG A 430 15.65 16.56 -1.21
C ARG A 430 16.78 15.64 -0.74
N GLU A 431 16.45 14.37 -0.47
CA GLU A 431 17.39 13.43 0.12
C GLU A 431 18.47 12.97 -0.88
N ILE A 432 18.11 12.69 -2.13
CA ILE A 432 19.05 12.22 -3.17
C ILE A 432 19.99 13.33 -3.63
N SER A 433 19.51 14.58 -3.73
CA SER A 433 20.34 15.71 -4.20
C SER A 433 21.54 16.02 -3.30
N THR A 434 21.58 15.48 -2.08
CA THR A 434 22.72 15.59 -1.17
C THR A 434 23.86 14.62 -1.48
N GLN A 435 23.69 13.72 -2.46
CA GLN A 435 24.61 12.64 -2.79
C GLN A 435 25.03 11.81 -1.57
N PRO A 436 24.08 11.19 -0.86
CA PRO A 436 24.34 10.49 0.39
C PRO A 436 25.22 9.25 0.17
N LYS A 437 26.02 8.90 1.19
CA LYS A 437 26.75 7.63 1.24
C LYS A 437 25.83 6.47 1.62
N LEU A 438 24.86 6.75 2.49
CA LEU A 438 23.84 5.82 2.96
C LEU A 438 22.47 6.46 2.80
N LEU A 439 21.56 5.79 2.07
CA LEU A 439 20.17 6.19 1.96
C LEU A 439 19.28 5.16 2.66
N LEU A 440 18.57 5.60 3.68
CA LEU A 440 17.53 4.84 4.36
C LEU A 440 16.19 5.15 3.68
N VAL A 441 15.50 4.14 3.17
CA VAL A 441 14.27 4.33 2.38
C VAL A 441 13.16 3.47 2.96
N GLY A 442 12.13 4.10 3.50
CA GLY A 442 10.92 3.43 3.98
C GLY A 442 9.76 3.63 3.02
N GLN A 443 9.17 2.53 2.54
CA GLN A 443 7.93 2.52 1.75
C GLN A 443 7.90 3.54 0.59
N PRO A 444 8.91 3.57 -0.30
CA PRO A 444 9.08 4.67 -1.25
C PRO A 444 7.92 4.81 -2.24
N THR A 445 7.17 3.73 -2.48
CA THR A 445 6.07 3.70 -3.44
C THR A 445 4.68 3.69 -2.79
N ARG A 446 4.62 3.78 -1.46
CA ARG A 446 3.35 3.76 -0.73
C ARG A 446 2.44 4.93 -1.12
N GLY A 447 1.27 4.60 -1.68
CA GLY A 447 0.27 5.60 -2.03
C GLY A 447 0.68 6.51 -3.19
N VAL A 448 1.54 6.01 -4.10
CA VAL A 448 1.91 6.70 -5.35
C VAL A 448 1.37 5.95 -6.56
N ASP A 449 1.34 6.62 -7.70
CA ASP A 449 0.89 6.04 -8.96
C ASP A 449 2.00 5.22 -9.66
N ILE A 450 1.60 4.35 -10.61
CA ILE A 450 2.55 3.47 -11.34
C ILE A 450 3.63 4.28 -12.08
N GLY A 451 3.29 5.44 -12.63
CA GLY A 451 4.26 6.30 -13.31
C GLY A 451 5.31 6.87 -12.36
N ALA A 452 4.92 7.19 -11.12
CA ALA A 452 5.86 7.62 -10.08
C ALA A 452 6.69 6.43 -9.54
N ILE A 453 6.12 5.22 -9.43
CA ILE A 453 6.84 4.00 -9.04
C ILE A 453 8.03 3.76 -9.99
N GLU A 454 7.77 3.73 -11.31
CA GLU A 454 8.81 3.55 -12.32
C GLU A 454 9.96 4.57 -12.16
N PHE A 455 9.58 5.84 -11.94
CA PHE A 455 10.56 6.90 -11.75
C PHE A 455 11.40 6.70 -10.49
N ILE A 456 10.75 6.42 -9.35
CA ILE A 456 11.41 6.21 -8.04
C ILE A 456 12.39 5.04 -8.13
N HIS A 457 11.98 3.91 -8.70
CA HIS A 457 12.84 2.74 -8.87
C HIS A 457 14.08 3.06 -9.70
N LYS A 458 13.93 3.80 -10.81
CA LYS A 458 15.07 4.23 -11.65
C LYS A 458 16.04 5.11 -10.88
N GLN A 459 15.54 6.04 -10.04
CA GLN A 459 16.40 6.90 -9.22
C GLN A 459 17.19 6.10 -8.19
N LEU A 460 16.55 5.14 -7.50
CA LEU A 460 17.23 4.29 -6.52
C LEU A 460 18.33 3.42 -7.16
N ILE A 461 18.04 2.80 -8.32
CA ILE A 461 19.06 2.02 -9.06
C ILE A 461 20.20 2.92 -9.56
N ALA A 462 19.90 4.13 -10.07
CA ALA A 462 20.93 5.08 -10.51
C ALA A 462 21.84 5.46 -9.33
N LEU A 463 21.26 5.83 -8.19
CA LEU A 463 22.01 6.22 -6.99
C LEU A 463 22.89 5.06 -6.47
N ARG A 464 22.36 3.82 -6.46
CA ARG A 464 23.16 2.61 -6.14
C ARG A 464 24.35 2.48 -7.09
N ASN A 465 24.13 2.65 -8.40
CA ASN A 465 25.20 2.53 -9.40
C ASN A 465 26.28 3.61 -9.27
N GLU A 466 25.95 4.75 -8.64
CA GLU A 466 26.88 5.82 -8.26
C GLU A 466 27.66 5.51 -6.97
N GLY A 467 27.38 4.39 -6.31
CA GLY A 467 28.11 3.91 -5.13
C GLY A 467 27.39 4.11 -3.80
N CYS A 468 26.18 4.68 -3.77
CA CYS A 468 25.41 4.83 -2.55
C CYS A 468 24.97 3.44 -2.00
N ALA A 469 25.11 3.23 -0.68
CA ALA A 469 24.51 2.12 0.02
C ALA A 469 23.03 2.43 0.31
N ILE A 470 22.11 1.52 0.02
CA ILE A 470 20.67 1.76 0.18
C ILE A 470 20.07 0.67 1.06
N LEU A 471 19.44 1.07 2.16
CA LEU A 471 18.56 0.20 2.95
C LEU A 471 17.12 0.48 2.53
N LEU A 472 16.50 -0.50 1.88
CA LEU A 472 15.13 -0.41 1.39
C LEU A 472 14.20 -1.22 2.30
N VAL A 473 13.23 -0.56 2.92
CA VAL A 473 12.15 -1.20 3.68
C VAL A 473 10.86 -1.05 2.92
N SER A 474 10.21 -2.17 2.58
CA SER A 474 8.91 -2.16 1.93
C SER A 474 8.07 -3.35 2.35
N VAL A 475 6.76 -3.15 2.47
CA VAL A 475 5.77 -4.25 2.65
C VAL A 475 5.42 -4.90 1.31
N GLU A 476 5.72 -4.23 0.18
CA GLU A 476 5.47 -4.76 -1.15
C GLU A 476 6.63 -5.67 -1.57
N LEU A 477 6.42 -6.98 -1.56
CA LEU A 477 7.46 -7.96 -1.91
C LEU A 477 7.99 -7.77 -3.34
N ASP A 478 7.12 -7.36 -4.27
CA ASP A 478 7.53 -7.07 -5.65
C ASP A 478 8.55 -5.95 -5.72
N GLU A 479 8.41 -4.91 -4.89
CA GLU A 479 9.37 -3.82 -4.79
C GLU A 479 10.71 -4.31 -4.24
N ILE A 480 10.68 -5.07 -3.14
CA ILE A 480 11.88 -5.66 -2.54
C ILE A 480 12.60 -6.56 -3.55
N MET A 481 11.90 -7.51 -4.19
CA MET A 481 12.50 -8.45 -5.16
C MET A 481 13.03 -7.76 -6.42
N SER A 482 12.38 -6.66 -6.86
CA SER A 482 12.79 -5.96 -8.08
C SER A 482 14.02 -5.08 -7.90
N LEU A 483 14.20 -4.49 -6.71
CA LEU A 483 15.24 -3.49 -6.47
C LEU A 483 16.44 -4.03 -5.69
N SER A 484 16.24 -5.00 -4.79
CA SER A 484 17.27 -5.43 -3.86
C SER A 484 18.31 -6.34 -4.50
N ASP A 485 19.55 -6.19 -4.12
CA ASP A 485 20.65 -7.10 -4.45
C ASP A 485 20.68 -8.28 -3.46
N ARG A 486 20.28 -8.00 -2.21
CA ARG A 486 20.20 -8.92 -1.09
C ARG A 486 18.97 -8.59 -0.25
N ILE A 487 18.29 -9.62 0.27
CA ILE A 487 17.03 -9.46 1.02
C ILE A 487 17.21 -10.05 2.42
N LEU A 488 16.95 -9.24 3.42
CA LEU A 488 16.82 -9.65 4.82
C LEU A 488 15.33 -9.77 5.13
N VAL A 489 14.95 -10.84 5.85
CA VAL A 489 13.57 -11.03 6.29
C VAL A 489 13.48 -10.74 7.78
N MET A 490 12.54 -9.85 8.13
CA MET A 490 12.33 -9.42 9.51
C MET A 490 11.01 -9.95 10.04
N ASN A 491 11.06 -10.55 11.24
CA ASN A 491 9.89 -11.03 11.97
C ASN A 491 10.08 -10.83 13.47
N ASN A 492 9.08 -10.27 14.14
CA ASN A 492 9.04 -10.05 15.59
C ASN A 492 10.31 -9.39 16.14
N GLY A 493 10.79 -8.36 15.45
CA GLY A 493 11.96 -7.57 15.84
C GLY A 493 13.31 -8.24 15.60
N GLN A 494 13.38 -9.31 14.82
CA GLN A 494 14.60 -10.05 14.52
C GLN A 494 14.76 -10.26 13.00
N ILE A 495 16.02 -10.36 12.54
CA ILE A 495 16.32 -10.86 11.20
C ILE A 495 16.30 -12.38 11.26
N VAL A 496 15.29 -12.99 10.63
CA VAL A 496 15.07 -14.44 10.64
C VAL A 496 15.68 -15.15 9.43
N GLY A 497 16.11 -14.41 8.42
CA GLY A 497 16.74 -14.98 7.24
C GLY A 497 17.37 -13.92 6.34
N GLU A 498 18.25 -14.37 5.47
CA GLU A 498 18.93 -13.61 4.43
C GLU A 498 18.95 -14.42 3.15
N LEU A 499 18.58 -13.80 2.03
CA LEU A 499 18.55 -14.41 0.72
C LEU A 499 19.26 -13.50 -0.29
N ALA A 500 20.04 -14.10 -1.20
CA ALA A 500 20.45 -13.40 -2.41
C ALA A 500 19.21 -13.18 -3.30
N ARG A 501 19.21 -12.13 -4.12
CA ARG A 501 18.14 -11.85 -5.06
C ARG A 501 17.74 -13.06 -5.91
N GLU A 502 18.74 -13.80 -6.37
CA GLU A 502 18.57 -14.95 -7.27
C GLU A 502 17.83 -16.12 -6.61
N ASP A 503 17.91 -16.23 -5.28
CA ASP A 503 17.32 -17.29 -4.47
C ASP A 503 15.97 -16.87 -3.84
N ALA A 504 15.58 -15.60 -4.03
CA ALA A 504 14.37 -15.06 -3.43
C ALA A 504 13.15 -15.32 -4.31
N ASP A 505 12.16 -15.99 -3.76
CA ASP A 505 10.82 -16.09 -4.33
C ASP A 505 9.75 -15.64 -3.32
N GLU A 506 8.60 -15.24 -3.82
CA GLU A 506 7.49 -14.70 -3.03
C GLU A 506 7.01 -15.68 -1.94
N ARG A 507 7.06 -17.00 -2.24
CA ARG A 507 6.64 -18.04 -1.30
C ARG A 507 7.66 -18.23 -0.17
N ALA A 508 8.96 -18.28 -0.51
CA ALA A 508 10.03 -18.44 0.48
C ALA A 508 10.06 -17.24 1.43
N LEU A 509 10.00 -16.01 0.88
CA LEU A 509 9.91 -14.78 1.66
C LEU A 509 8.67 -14.77 2.55
N GLY A 510 7.50 -15.11 2.00
CA GLY A 510 6.25 -15.15 2.74
C GLY A 510 6.25 -16.14 3.91
N LEU A 511 6.85 -17.32 3.76
CA LEU A 511 6.99 -18.30 4.84
C LEU A 511 7.89 -17.77 5.96
N MET A 512 9.03 -17.16 5.61
CA MET A 512 9.94 -16.55 6.59
C MET A 512 9.27 -15.36 7.32
N MET A 513 8.53 -14.52 6.59
CA MET A 513 7.78 -13.41 7.18
C MET A 513 6.69 -13.86 8.15
N ALA A 514 6.13 -15.06 7.94
CA ALA A 514 5.17 -15.70 8.84
C ALA A 514 5.83 -16.46 10.02
N GLY A 515 7.18 -16.45 10.11
CA GLY A 515 7.92 -17.18 11.13
C GLY A 515 7.95 -18.71 10.94
N ILE A 516 7.54 -19.19 9.76
CA ILE A 516 7.53 -20.62 9.44
C ILE A 516 8.88 -20.95 8.77
N GLY A 517 9.71 -21.75 9.47
CA GLY A 517 11.04 -22.15 8.96
C GLY A 517 12.22 -21.72 9.83
N ALA A 518 12.01 -20.89 10.86
CA ALA A 518 13.04 -20.52 11.83
C ALA A 518 13.38 -21.65 12.83
N GLU A 519 12.44 -22.58 13.06
CA GLU A 519 12.57 -23.64 14.06
C GLU A 519 13.52 -24.80 13.67
N GLU A 520 13.89 -24.97 12.40
CA GLU A 520 14.78 -26.07 11.99
C GLU A 520 16.26 -25.83 12.27
N LYS A 521 16.70 -24.59 12.49
CA LYS A 521 18.11 -24.30 12.82
C LYS A 521 18.46 -24.49 14.31
N ASP A 522 17.52 -24.28 15.22
CA ASP A 522 17.76 -24.46 16.66
C ASP A 522 17.68 -25.94 17.11
N ALA A 523 16.93 -26.78 16.42
CA ALA A 523 16.87 -28.21 16.71
C ALA A 523 18.12 -29.00 16.28
N GLY A 524 18.94 -28.45 15.39
CA GLY A 524 20.18 -29.05 14.88
C GLY A 524 21.38 -28.87 15.83
N SER A 525 21.44 -27.77 16.58
CA SER A 525 22.59 -27.48 17.45
C SER A 525 22.54 -28.18 18.81
N ALA A 526 21.36 -28.60 19.27
CA ALA A 526 21.19 -29.31 20.55
C ALA A 526 21.49 -30.81 20.49
N LYS A 527 21.64 -31.42 19.30
CA LYS A 527 21.97 -32.86 19.13
C LYS A 527 23.46 -33.17 18.95
N GLY A 528 24.32 -32.15 18.86
CA GLY A 528 25.78 -32.33 18.72
C GLY A 528 26.60 -32.33 20.01
N ALA A 529 25.98 -32.10 21.16
CA ALA A 529 26.68 -32.00 22.45
C ALA A 529 26.48 -33.20 23.41
N ALA A 530 25.92 -34.31 22.90
CA ALA A 530 25.76 -35.54 23.68
C ALA A 530 26.16 -36.76 22.84
N SER A 531 27.46 -36.91 22.60
CA SER A 531 28.12 -38.20 22.31
C SER A 531 29.60 -38.10 22.62
#